data_dd9b2c4be18c4aa216a714fbcad9e571
#
_entry.id   dd9b2c4be18c4aa216a714fbcad9e571
#
_cell.length_a   1.000
_cell.length_b   1.000
_cell.length_c   1.000
_cell.angle_alpha   90.00
_cell.angle_beta   90.00
_cell.angle_gamma   90.00
#
_symmetry.space_group_name_H-M   'P 1'
#
loop_
_entity.id
_entity.type
_entity.pdbx_description
1 polymer ?
#
loop_
_entity_poly.entity_id
_entity_poly.type
_entity_poly.pdbx_seq_one_letter_code
_entity_poly.pdbx_strand_id
1 'polypeptide(L)'
;VLFGGCIFMTWFITLQNYTVSEAVGSTFKLPYIVPSLLYVLAIYVIIIGGVKKVGVISSYMTPVMCLLYIVGSLFILITNYERLPEAFVLIFKGAFTTQAAVGGFLGAGVATAMRLGFARSVYSNEAGWGTSPMIHASAKTDHPVKQGLMGAFEVFADTIVVCSMTGLVVIVTGYWNSGLQGSELTLTAFESGMGSVARALIALSIFLFGLTTSTGWFTYYSVILKHWLKNNQKVFKIAEKVFILGTPLWGLLVTVLTLYGNGTPAQLWVIADFTTVFPTFVNVATLFILSGTFIKLLKDYKARYLGIGKVDEDMALFYEDKKAKEEK
;
A
#
# COMPACT_ATOMS: atom_id res chain seq x y z
N VAL A 1 21.57 2.23 6.62
CA VAL A 1 21.45 1.17 7.64
C VAL A 1 20.23 1.40 8.51
N LEU A 2 20.11 2.59 9.17
CA LEU A 2 18.99 2.91 10.07
C LEU A 2 17.62 2.71 9.41
N PHE A 3 17.38 3.31 8.24
CA PHE A 3 16.13 3.18 7.49
C PHE A 3 15.76 1.71 7.22
N GLY A 4 16.72 0.91 6.74
CA GLY A 4 16.49 -0.51 6.51
C GLY A 4 16.10 -1.27 7.78
N GLY A 5 16.73 -0.96 8.93
CA GLY A 5 16.35 -1.52 10.22
C GLY A 5 14.89 -1.18 10.60
N CYS A 6 14.48 0.06 10.39
CA CYS A 6 13.09 0.48 10.62
C CYS A 6 12.11 -0.28 9.74
N ILE A 7 12.42 -0.48 8.44
CA ILE A 7 11.59 -1.29 7.54
C ILE A 7 11.51 -2.74 8.01
N PHE A 8 12.61 -3.33 8.50
CA PHE A 8 12.57 -4.69 9.06
C PHE A 8 11.69 -4.81 10.32
N MET A 9 11.50 -3.73 11.07
CA MET A 9 10.55 -3.74 12.21
C MET A 9 9.09 -3.88 11.74
N THR A 10 8.76 -3.44 10.53
CA THR A 10 7.40 -3.58 9.98
C THR A 10 7.13 -4.97 9.38
N TRP A 11 8.16 -5.78 9.20
CA TRP A 11 8.08 -7.10 8.58
C TRP A 11 7.18 -8.09 9.32
N PHE A 12 7.11 -8.02 10.64
CA PHE A 12 6.29 -8.92 11.46
C PHE A 12 4.78 -8.72 11.29
N ILE A 13 4.36 -7.65 10.60
CA ILE A 13 2.96 -7.23 10.57
C ILE A 13 2.47 -7.26 9.13
N THR A 14 2.22 -8.46 8.64
CA THR A 14 1.54 -8.66 7.36
C THR A 14 0.06 -8.91 7.61
N LEU A 15 -0.72 -7.83 7.66
CA LEU A 15 -2.18 -7.89 7.81
C LEU A 15 -2.87 -8.52 6.60
N GLN A 16 -2.20 -8.55 5.45
CA GLN A 16 -2.75 -9.03 4.18
C GLN A 16 -3.26 -10.47 4.26
N ASN A 17 -2.52 -11.35 4.96
CA ASN A 17 -2.96 -12.75 5.08
C ASN A 17 -4.31 -12.86 5.81
N TYR A 18 -4.47 -12.14 6.92
CA TYR A 18 -5.74 -12.11 7.66
C TYR A 18 -6.86 -11.50 6.81
N THR A 19 -6.63 -10.32 6.20
CA THR A 19 -7.62 -9.62 5.38
C THR A 19 -8.10 -10.47 4.20
N VAL A 20 -7.17 -11.14 3.51
CA VAL A 20 -7.50 -12.06 2.42
C VAL A 20 -8.27 -13.28 2.95
N SER A 21 -7.86 -13.82 4.09
CA SER A 21 -8.52 -14.97 4.70
C SER A 21 -9.95 -14.66 5.13
N GLU A 22 -10.18 -13.47 5.69
CA GLU A 22 -11.50 -12.95 6.01
C GLU A 22 -12.34 -12.77 4.74
N ALA A 23 -11.82 -12.10 3.72
CA ALA A 23 -12.54 -11.80 2.49
C ALA A 23 -12.96 -13.08 1.73
N VAL A 24 -12.03 -14.01 1.54
CA VAL A 24 -12.29 -15.26 0.82
C VAL A 24 -13.10 -16.23 1.68
N GLY A 25 -12.75 -16.35 2.96
CA GLY A 25 -13.42 -17.26 3.89
C GLY A 25 -14.88 -16.90 4.11
N SER A 26 -15.19 -15.61 4.35
CA SER A 26 -16.58 -15.14 4.52
C SER A 26 -17.40 -15.25 3.24
N THR A 27 -16.78 -15.00 2.07
CA THR A 27 -17.46 -15.08 0.78
C THR A 27 -17.84 -16.52 0.41
N PHE A 28 -16.92 -17.45 0.57
CA PHE A 28 -17.12 -18.86 0.18
C PHE A 28 -17.49 -19.79 1.35
N LYS A 29 -17.76 -19.20 2.52
CA LYS A 29 -18.13 -19.94 3.75
C LYS A 29 -17.09 -21.00 4.14
N LEU A 30 -15.80 -20.68 3.95
CA LEU A 30 -14.68 -21.54 4.31
C LEU A 30 -14.10 -21.12 5.67
N PRO A 31 -13.59 -22.06 6.48
CA PRO A 31 -12.77 -21.70 7.63
C PRO A 31 -11.59 -20.83 7.18
N TYR A 32 -11.35 -19.70 7.86
CA TYR A 32 -10.35 -18.69 7.44
C TYR A 32 -8.93 -19.24 7.31
N ILE A 33 -8.62 -20.33 8.00
CA ILE A 33 -7.33 -21.01 7.88
C ILE A 33 -7.10 -21.58 6.47
N VAL A 34 -8.16 -22.00 5.75
CA VAL A 34 -8.04 -22.58 4.42
C VAL A 34 -7.55 -21.54 3.40
N PRO A 35 -8.22 -20.38 3.23
CA PRO A 35 -7.71 -19.34 2.35
C PRO A 35 -6.37 -18.76 2.83
N SER A 36 -6.08 -18.75 4.14
CA SER A 36 -4.77 -18.36 4.66
C SER A 36 -3.64 -19.25 4.14
N LEU A 37 -3.81 -20.56 4.18
CA LEU A 37 -2.85 -21.52 3.67
C LEU A 37 -2.69 -21.42 2.14
N LEU A 38 -3.79 -21.29 1.40
CA LEU A 38 -3.77 -21.09 -0.04
C LEU A 38 -3.01 -19.81 -0.42
N TYR A 39 -3.21 -18.76 0.35
CA TYR A 39 -2.51 -17.48 0.16
C TYR A 39 -1.01 -17.60 0.39
N VAL A 40 -0.58 -18.30 1.45
CA VAL A 40 0.83 -18.60 1.72
C VAL A 40 1.45 -19.38 0.56
N LEU A 41 0.76 -20.40 0.06
CA LEU A 41 1.24 -21.17 -1.09
C LEU A 41 1.39 -20.29 -2.35
N ALA A 42 0.41 -19.42 -2.60
CA ALA A 42 0.47 -18.48 -3.73
C ALA A 42 1.67 -17.53 -3.62
N ILE A 43 1.94 -16.99 -2.41
CA ILE A 43 3.12 -16.16 -2.18
C ILE A 43 4.40 -16.96 -2.48
N TYR A 44 4.55 -18.18 -1.97
CA TYR A 44 5.73 -19.02 -2.24
C TYR A 44 5.97 -19.24 -3.73
N VAL A 45 4.92 -19.55 -4.49
CA VAL A 45 5.01 -19.75 -5.96
C VAL A 45 5.59 -18.51 -6.65
N ILE A 46 5.29 -17.32 -6.15
CA ILE A 46 5.78 -16.07 -6.75
C ILE A 46 7.21 -15.76 -6.27
N ILE A 47 7.46 -15.74 -4.95
CA ILE A 47 8.73 -15.25 -4.40
C ILE A 47 9.91 -16.20 -4.63
N ILE A 48 9.69 -17.52 -4.77
CA ILE A 48 10.75 -18.49 -5.10
C ILE A 48 11.45 -18.15 -6.42
N GLY A 49 10.74 -17.48 -7.35
CA GLY A 49 11.33 -16.98 -8.59
C GLY A 49 12.12 -15.66 -8.45
N GLY A 50 12.21 -15.12 -7.22
CA GLY A 50 12.94 -13.89 -6.91
C GLY A 50 12.24 -12.61 -7.39
N VAL A 51 12.89 -11.48 -7.14
CA VAL A 51 12.35 -10.12 -7.40
C VAL A 51 11.90 -9.94 -8.87
N LYS A 52 12.62 -10.51 -9.83
CA LYS A 52 12.26 -10.39 -11.25
C LYS A 52 10.90 -11.04 -11.56
N LYS A 53 10.63 -12.22 -11.00
CA LYS A 53 9.35 -12.91 -11.18
C LYS A 53 8.21 -12.14 -10.50
N VAL A 54 8.45 -11.59 -9.31
CA VAL A 54 7.49 -10.72 -8.62
C VAL A 54 7.09 -9.56 -9.53
N GLY A 55 8.05 -8.83 -10.10
CA GLY A 55 7.78 -7.71 -11.01
C GLY A 55 6.95 -8.10 -12.23
N VAL A 56 7.29 -9.21 -12.89
CA VAL A 56 6.54 -9.70 -14.06
C VAL A 56 5.11 -10.08 -13.70
N ILE A 57 4.91 -10.84 -12.63
CA ILE A 57 3.56 -11.27 -12.22
C ILE A 57 2.73 -10.06 -11.81
N SER A 58 3.28 -9.15 -11.00
CA SER A 58 2.58 -7.93 -10.55
C SER A 58 2.17 -7.04 -11.73
N SER A 59 2.99 -6.93 -12.78
CA SER A 59 2.66 -6.13 -13.97
C SER A 59 1.41 -6.62 -14.72
N TYR A 60 1.10 -7.89 -14.66
CA TYR A 60 -0.14 -8.46 -15.22
C TYR A 60 -1.31 -8.42 -14.25
N MET A 61 -1.06 -8.70 -12.96
CA MET A 61 -2.11 -8.75 -11.95
C MET A 61 -2.69 -7.38 -11.64
N THR A 62 -1.84 -6.36 -11.50
CA THR A 62 -2.26 -5.02 -11.08
C THR A 62 -3.31 -4.39 -12.00
N PRO A 63 -3.16 -4.35 -13.33
CA PRO A 63 -4.21 -3.81 -14.20
C PRO A 63 -5.53 -4.57 -14.11
N VAL A 64 -5.49 -5.90 -13.99
CA VAL A 64 -6.69 -6.73 -13.91
C VAL A 64 -7.46 -6.46 -12.61
N MET A 65 -6.78 -6.48 -11.47
CA MET A 65 -7.42 -6.23 -10.18
C MET A 65 -7.97 -4.80 -10.06
N CYS A 66 -7.21 -3.81 -10.53
CA CYS A 66 -7.67 -2.41 -10.54
C CYS A 66 -8.88 -2.23 -11.45
N LEU A 67 -8.87 -2.81 -12.65
CA LEU A 67 -9.98 -2.72 -13.58
C LEU A 67 -11.26 -3.34 -13.00
N LEU A 68 -11.18 -4.54 -12.44
CA LEU A 68 -12.31 -5.21 -11.80
C LEU A 68 -12.89 -4.36 -10.67
N TYR A 69 -12.03 -3.80 -9.82
CA TYR A 69 -12.44 -2.98 -8.69
C TYR A 69 -13.08 -1.66 -9.15
N ILE A 70 -12.45 -0.95 -10.08
CA ILE A 70 -12.93 0.34 -10.59
C ILE A 70 -14.24 0.17 -11.31
N VAL A 71 -14.36 -0.83 -12.19
CA VAL A 71 -15.61 -1.09 -12.94
C VAL A 71 -16.76 -1.44 -11.99
N GLY A 72 -16.50 -2.32 -11.00
CA GLY A 72 -17.50 -2.66 -9.99
C GLY A 72 -17.92 -1.45 -9.16
N SER A 73 -16.96 -0.63 -8.72
CA SER A 73 -17.24 0.60 -7.97
C SER A 73 -18.08 1.59 -8.80
N LEU A 74 -17.66 1.86 -10.05
CA LEU A 74 -18.38 2.76 -10.94
C LEU A 74 -19.81 2.28 -11.21
N PHE A 75 -19.99 0.99 -11.39
CA PHE A 75 -21.34 0.44 -11.58
C PHE A 75 -22.25 0.77 -10.39
N ILE A 76 -21.78 0.54 -9.15
CA ILE A 76 -22.57 0.85 -7.95
C ILE A 76 -22.83 2.36 -7.83
N LEU A 77 -21.83 3.20 -8.10
CA LEU A 77 -21.97 4.65 -8.01
C LEU A 77 -22.95 5.18 -9.06
N ILE A 78 -22.91 4.65 -10.30
CA ILE A 78 -23.81 5.06 -11.38
C ILE A 78 -25.24 4.58 -11.08
N THR A 79 -25.44 3.36 -10.62
CA THR A 79 -26.78 2.84 -10.29
C THR A 79 -27.41 3.52 -9.07
N ASN A 80 -26.58 4.14 -8.21
CA ASN A 80 -27.03 4.90 -7.04
C ASN A 80 -26.72 6.40 -7.16
N TYR A 81 -26.67 6.95 -8.36
CA TYR A 81 -26.25 8.33 -8.60
C TYR A 81 -27.08 9.37 -7.82
N GLU A 82 -28.36 9.08 -7.57
CA GLU A 82 -29.25 9.96 -6.79
C GLU A 82 -28.79 10.14 -5.34
N ARG A 83 -28.08 9.17 -4.78
CA ARG A 83 -27.53 9.23 -3.39
C ARG A 83 -26.16 9.88 -3.32
N LEU A 84 -25.49 10.10 -4.46
CA LEU A 84 -24.17 10.72 -4.47
C LEU A 84 -24.13 12.12 -3.83
N PRO A 85 -25.06 13.04 -4.14
CA PRO A 85 -25.06 14.34 -3.48
C PRO A 85 -25.21 14.25 -1.96
N GLU A 86 -26.06 13.34 -1.47
CA GLU A 86 -26.25 13.09 -0.04
C GLU A 86 -24.98 12.52 0.59
N ALA A 87 -24.30 11.58 -0.08
CA ALA A 87 -23.04 11.01 0.36
C ALA A 87 -21.96 12.09 0.52
N PHE A 88 -21.82 12.99 -0.43
CA PHE A 88 -20.89 14.11 -0.32
C PHE A 88 -21.29 15.07 0.84
N VAL A 89 -22.56 15.40 0.96
CA VAL A 89 -23.05 16.20 2.08
C VAL A 89 -22.73 15.53 3.42
N LEU A 90 -22.89 14.22 3.53
CA LEU A 90 -22.58 13.44 4.72
C LEU A 90 -21.10 13.51 5.06
N ILE A 91 -20.22 13.34 4.07
CA ILE A 91 -18.76 13.44 4.23
C ILE A 91 -18.38 14.83 4.75
N PHE A 92 -18.82 15.89 4.07
CA PHE A 92 -18.46 17.26 4.45
C PHE A 92 -19.10 17.69 5.78
N LYS A 93 -20.36 17.34 6.03
CA LYS A 93 -20.98 17.57 7.34
C LYS A 93 -20.26 16.81 8.44
N GLY A 94 -19.96 15.52 8.23
CA GLY A 94 -19.21 14.70 9.20
C GLY A 94 -17.81 15.24 9.49
N ALA A 95 -17.14 15.84 8.50
CA ALA A 95 -15.83 16.44 8.68
C ALA A 95 -15.84 17.79 9.40
N PHE A 96 -16.85 18.64 9.18
CA PHE A 96 -16.84 20.04 9.60
C PHE A 96 -17.98 20.45 10.54
N THR A 97 -19.01 19.62 10.69
CA THR A 97 -20.08 19.89 11.66
C THR A 97 -20.03 18.92 12.81
N THR A 98 -20.28 19.48 13.95
CA THR A 98 -20.24 18.89 15.26
C THR A 98 -21.49 18.05 15.55
N GLN A 99 -21.72 16.98 14.84
CA GLN A 99 -22.48 15.89 15.47
C GLN A 99 -21.67 15.30 16.64
N ALA A 100 -20.42 15.65 16.73
CA ALA A 100 -19.55 15.62 17.88
C ALA A 100 -19.93 16.64 18.99
N ALA A 101 -20.84 17.62 18.75
CA ALA A 101 -21.20 18.67 19.71
C ALA A 101 -22.15 18.23 20.83
N VAL A 102 -22.78 17.09 20.75
CA VAL A 102 -23.83 16.68 21.68
C VAL A 102 -23.33 15.96 22.93
N GLY A 103 -22.01 15.86 23.13
CA GLY A 103 -21.54 15.12 24.31
C GLY A 103 -20.16 15.44 24.84
N GLY A 104 -19.70 16.69 24.82
CA GLY A 104 -18.44 17.06 25.50
C GLY A 104 -17.14 16.41 24.96
N PHE A 105 -17.23 15.62 23.87
CA PHE A 105 -16.14 14.87 23.23
C PHE A 105 -15.79 15.37 21.82
N LEU A 106 -16.11 16.59 21.51
CA LEU A 106 -16.03 17.18 20.17
C LEU A 106 -14.67 17.13 19.51
N GLY A 107 -13.64 17.52 20.24
CA GLY A 107 -12.27 17.49 19.72
C GLY A 107 -11.74 16.08 19.53
N ALA A 108 -12.17 15.13 20.34
CA ALA A 108 -11.70 13.74 20.27
C ALA A 108 -12.23 13.00 19.03
N GLY A 109 -13.47 13.23 18.62
CA GLY A 109 -14.07 12.58 17.44
C GLY A 109 -13.40 13.03 16.14
N VAL A 110 -13.26 14.35 15.92
CA VAL A 110 -12.60 14.91 14.74
C VAL A 110 -11.12 14.52 14.71
N ALA A 111 -10.41 14.67 15.84
CA ALA A 111 -9.00 14.27 15.93
C ALA A 111 -8.80 12.79 15.65
N THR A 112 -9.70 11.92 16.12
CA THR A 112 -9.64 10.48 15.85
C THR A 112 -9.91 10.19 14.38
N ALA A 113 -10.90 10.81 13.75
CA ALA A 113 -11.20 10.66 12.33
C ALA A 113 -10.02 11.13 11.47
N MET A 114 -9.43 12.28 11.77
CA MET A 114 -8.23 12.79 11.11
C MET A 114 -7.05 11.83 11.28
N ARG A 115 -6.78 11.40 12.52
CA ARG A 115 -5.69 10.45 12.81
C ARG A 115 -5.84 9.15 12.02
N LEU A 116 -7.03 8.55 12.04
CA LEU A 116 -7.30 7.31 11.32
C LEU A 116 -7.25 7.53 9.80
N GLY A 117 -7.79 8.62 9.29
CA GLY A 117 -7.73 8.98 7.88
C GLY A 117 -6.29 9.11 7.38
N PHE A 118 -5.45 9.87 8.09
CA PHE A 118 -4.02 10.00 7.76
C PHE A 118 -3.28 8.66 7.87
N ALA A 119 -3.48 7.91 8.97
CA ALA A 119 -2.81 6.64 9.17
C ALA A 119 -3.17 5.62 8.07
N ARG A 120 -4.46 5.51 7.72
CA ARG A 120 -4.91 4.59 6.65
C ARG A 120 -4.45 5.02 5.27
N SER A 121 -4.48 6.32 4.95
CA SER A 121 -3.98 6.85 3.68
C SER A 121 -2.49 6.57 3.50
N VAL A 122 -1.66 6.94 4.47
CA VAL A 122 -0.22 6.68 4.44
C VAL A 122 0.09 5.18 4.40
N TYR A 123 -0.71 4.36 5.07
CA TYR A 123 -0.57 2.90 5.01
C TYR A 123 -0.87 2.36 3.61
N SER A 124 -1.89 2.87 2.93
CA SER A 124 -2.29 2.42 1.59
C SER A 124 -1.28 2.81 0.52
N ASN A 125 -0.94 4.10 0.44
CA ASN A 125 -0.10 4.64 -0.64
C ASN A 125 1.40 4.64 -0.33
N GLU A 126 1.80 4.22 0.88
CA GLU A 126 3.19 4.19 1.36
C GLU A 126 3.94 5.54 1.24
N ALA A 127 3.23 6.64 0.96
CA ALA A 127 3.82 7.96 0.84
C ALA A 127 4.39 8.42 2.19
N GLY A 128 5.67 8.74 2.19
CA GLY A 128 6.38 9.09 3.43
C GLY A 128 7.13 7.94 4.10
N TRP A 129 6.86 6.68 3.75
CA TRP A 129 7.61 5.53 4.32
C TRP A 129 9.01 5.38 3.74
N GLY A 130 9.23 5.81 2.47
CA GLY A 130 10.50 5.64 1.77
C GLY A 130 10.68 4.28 1.10
N THR A 131 9.64 3.48 1.00
CA THR A 131 9.62 2.18 0.33
C THR A 131 9.52 2.33 -1.19
N SER A 132 8.63 3.19 -1.67
CA SER A 132 8.42 3.46 -3.09
C SER A 132 9.73 3.77 -3.84
N PRO A 133 10.65 4.64 -3.37
CA PRO A 133 11.93 4.89 -4.03
C PRO A 133 12.79 3.64 -4.26
N MET A 134 12.65 2.60 -3.43
CA MET A 134 13.45 1.37 -3.59
C MET A 134 13.07 0.58 -4.85
N ILE A 135 11.78 0.58 -5.21
CA ILE A 135 11.31 -0.06 -6.45
C ILE A 135 11.59 0.85 -7.64
N HIS A 136 11.25 2.13 -7.53
CA HIS A 136 11.44 3.10 -8.60
C HIS A 136 12.92 3.26 -9.01
N ALA A 137 13.86 3.06 -8.08
CA ALA A 137 15.30 3.09 -8.38
C ALA A 137 15.74 2.00 -9.38
N SER A 138 14.94 0.93 -9.56
CA SER A 138 15.24 -0.13 -10.53
C SER A 138 14.71 0.15 -11.94
N ALA A 139 13.93 1.21 -12.12
CA ALA A 139 13.32 1.56 -13.39
C ALA A 139 14.35 2.10 -14.39
N LYS A 140 14.21 1.70 -15.65
CA LYS A 140 15.00 2.28 -16.73
C LYS A 140 14.34 3.58 -17.18
N THR A 141 15.00 4.70 -16.95
CA THR A 141 14.54 6.03 -17.33
C THR A 141 15.72 6.88 -17.76
N ASP A 142 15.46 7.86 -18.59
CA ASP A 142 16.44 8.84 -19.07
C ASP A 142 16.56 10.06 -18.12
N HIS A 143 15.61 10.22 -17.19
CA HIS A 143 15.65 11.29 -16.20
C HIS A 143 14.91 10.90 -14.92
N PRO A 144 15.50 11.09 -13.70
CA PRO A 144 14.89 10.70 -12.44
C PRO A 144 13.51 11.31 -12.18
N VAL A 145 13.27 12.55 -12.63
CA VAL A 145 11.97 13.24 -12.47
C VAL A 145 10.85 12.53 -13.21
N LYS A 146 11.10 11.91 -14.36
CA LYS A 146 10.06 11.13 -15.07
C LYS A 146 9.56 9.98 -14.19
N GLN A 147 10.48 9.29 -13.54
CA GLN A 147 10.11 8.20 -12.62
C GLN A 147 9.44 8.73 -11.33
N GLY A 148 9.87 9.89 -10.84
CA GLY A 148 9.21 10.56 -9.71
C GLY A 148 7.77 10.97 -10.02
N LEU A 149 7.46 11.37 -11.26
CA LEU A 149 6.09 11.64 -11.70
C LEU A 149 5.22 10.37 -11.71
N MET A 150 5.81 9.21 -12.07
CA MET A 150 5.09 7.94 -11.96
C MET A 150 4.74 7.60 -10.51
N GLY A 151 5.64 7.82 -9.55
CA GLY A 151 5.36 7.67 -8.12
C GLY A 151 4.25 8.62 -7.63
N ALA A 152 4.21 9.86 -8.11
CA ALA A 152 3.11 10.79 -7.81
C ALA A 152 1.78 10.29 -8.39
N PHE A 153 1.80 9.72 -9.61
CA PHE A 153 0.60 9.13 -10.22
C PHE A 153 0.10 7.90 -9.46
N GLU A 154 0.99 7.05 -8.94
CA GLU A 154 0.61 5.90 -8.11
C GLU A 154 -0.16 6.33 -6.86
N VAL A 155 0.36 7.32 -6.12
CA VAL A 155 -0.31 7.88 -4.93
C VAL A 155 -1.67 8.46 -5.29
N PHE A 156 -1.77 9.16 -6.42
CA PHE A 156 -3.05 9.69 -6.91
C PHE A 156 -4.03 8.56 -7.23
N ALA A 157 -3.60 7.54 -7.97
CA ALA A 157 -4.45 6.41 -8.37
C ALA A 157 -4.93 5.61 -7.16
N ASP A 158 -4.05 5.35 -6.20
CA ASP A 158 -4.42 4.65 -4.97
C ASP A 158 -5.41 5.47 -4.13
N THR A 159 -5.05 6.68 -3.76
CA THR A 159 -5.78 7.44 -2.75
C THR A 159 -7.00 8.16 -3.33
N ILE A 160 -6.81 8.88 -4.44
CA ILE A 160 -7.90 9.69 -5.00
C ILE A 160 -8.87 8.84 -5.81
N VAL A 161 -8.41 7.79 -6.50
CA VAL A 161 -9.31 6.94 -7.27
C VAL A 161 -9.80 5.77 -6.43
N VAL A 162 -8.96 4.83 -6.07
CA VAL A 162 -9.37 3.55 -5.45
C VAL A 162 -9.97 3.75 -4.05
N CYS A 163 -9.28 4.47 -3.16
CA CYS A 163 -9.78 4.69 -1.80
C CYS A 163 -11.06 5.54 -1.77
N SER A 164 -11.15 6.57 -2.62
CA SER A 164 -12.37 7.40 -2.70
C SER A 164 -13.56 6.60 -3.25
N MET A 165 -13.35 5.74 -4.24
CA MET A 165 -14.39 4.84 -4.74
C MET A 165 -14.88 3.90 -3.65
N THR A 166 -13.96 3.30 -2.87
CA THR A 166 -14.32 2.43 -1.74
C THR A 166 -15.18 3.17 -0.72
N GLY A 167 -14.74 4.35 -0.30
CA GLY A 167 -15.46 5.17 0.66
C GLY A 167 -16.85 5.57 0.16
N LEU A 168 -16.95 6.02 -1.10
CA LEU A 168 -18.22 6.39 -1.69
C LEU A 168 -19.17 5.20 -1.82
N VAL A 169 -18.70 4.02 -2.24
CA VAL A 169 -19.53 2.81 -2.32
C VAL A 169 -20.09 2.46 -0.94
N VAL A 170 -19.27 2.46 0.11
CA VAL A 170 -19.72 2.16 1.48
C VAL A 170 -20.76 3.17 1.97
N ILE A 171 -20.60 4.46 1.64
CA ILE A 171 -21.53 5.52 2.08
C ILE A 171 -22.82 5.46 1.29
N VAL A 172 -22.76 5.37 -0.04
CA VAL A 172 -23.93 5.37 -0.93
C VAL A 172 -24.81 4.14 -0.70
N THR A 173 -24.21 2.98 -0.40
CA THR A 173 -24.96 1.76 -0.06
C THR A 173 -25.52 1.78 1.37
N GLY A 174 -25.10 2.72 2.23
CA GLY A 174 -25.60 2.88 3.60
C GLY A 174 -24.93 1.98 4.63
N TYR A 175 -23.92 1.18 4.25
CA TYR A 175 -23.24 0.27 5.19
C TYR A 175 -22.25 0.93 6.13
N TRP A 176 -21.95 2.23 5.96
CA TRP A 176 -21.02 2.97 6.81
C TRP A 176 -21.40 2.95 8.31
N ASN A 177 -22.67 2.74 8.65
CA ASN A 177 -23.19 2.67 10.02
C ASN A 177 -23.64 1.26 10.44
N SER A 178 -23.30 0.23 9.67
CA SER A 178 -23.72 -1.16 9.91
C SER A 178 -23.01 -1.83 11.11
N GLY A 179 -21.93 -1.24 11.62
CA GLY A 179 -21.07 -1.87 12.60
C GLY A 179 -20.08 -2.90 12.04
N LEU A 180 -20.17 -3.23 10.74
CA LEU A 180 -19.21 -4.08 10.05
C LEU A 180 -17.84 -3.38 9.95
N GLN A 181 -16.78 -4.16 9.92
CA GLN A 181 -15.41 -3.66 9.87
C GLN A 181 -14.58 -4.44 8.82
N GLY A 182 -13.41 -3.89 8.49
CA GLY A 182 -12.44 -4.56 7.61
C GLY A 182 -12.97 -4.87 6.21
N SER A 183 -12.56 -6.01 5.69
CA SER A 183 -12.96 -6.46 4.35
C SER A 183 -14.44 -6.81 4.25
N GLU A 184 -15.05 -7.27 5.34
CA GLU A 184 -16.48 -7.64 5.37
C GLU A 184 -17.39 -6.44 5.09
N LEU A 185 -17.05 -5.25 5.58
CA LEU A 185 -17.78 -4.02 5.29
C LEU A 185 -17.78 -3.73 3.77
N THR A 186 -16.62 -3.80 3.14
CA THR A 186 -16.49 -3.56 1.69
C THR A 186 -17.23 -4.61 0.89
N LEU A 187 -17.04 -5.90 1.21
CA LEU A 187 -17.71 -7.01 0.53
C LEU A 187 -19.23 -6.89 0.59
N THR A 188 -19.78 -6.57 1.76
CA THR A 188 -21.21 -6.44 1.96
C THR A 188 -21.77 -5.21 1.22
N ALA A 189 -21.05 -4.11 1.19
CA ALA A 189 -21.43 -2.92 0.44
C ALA A 189 -21.49 -3.21 -1.08
N PHE A 190 -20.51 -3.94 -1.62
CA PHE A 190 -20.53 -4.34 -3.04
C PHE A 190 -21.63 -5.38 -3.34
N GLU A 191 -21.82 -6.35 -2.45
CA GLU A 191 -22.87 -7.36 -2.58
C GLU A 191 -24.27 -6.72 -2.63
N SER A 192 -24.52 -5.72 -1.80
CA SER A 192 -25.81 -5.01 -1.80
C SER A 192 -26.07 -4.24 -3.08
N GLY A 193 -25.03 -3.75 -3.76
CA GLY A 193 -25.16 -3.00 -5.01
C GLY A 193 -25.19 -3.84 -6.29
N MET A 194 -24.59 -5.04 -6.27
CA MET A 194 -24.41 -5.87 -7.49
C MET A 194 -24.70 -7.36 -7.26
N GLY A 195 -25.12 -7.77 -6.06
CA GLY A 195 -25.43 -9.17 -5.73
C GLY A 195 -24.19 -10.01 -5.38
N SER A 196 -24.42 -11.30 -5.11
CA SER A 196 -23.40 -12.23 -4.61
C SER A 196 -22.22 -12.46 -5.57
N VAL A 197 -22.42 -12.28 -6.88
CA VAL A 197 -21.33 -12.37 -7.86
C VAL A 197 -20.32 -11.25 -7.63
N ALA A 198 -20.77 -10.05 -7.31
CA ALA A 198 -19.88 -8.93 -6.98
C ALA A 198 -19.05 -9.22 -5.73
N ARG A 199 -19.66 -9.81 -4.69
CA ARG A 199 -18.93 -10.23 -3.49
C ARG A 199 -17.76 -11.15 -3.84
N ALA A 200 -17.99 -12.14 -4.72
CA ALA A 200 -16.94 -13.06 -5.17
C ALA A 200 -15.84 -12.34 -6.00
N LEU A 201 -16.22 -11.42 -6.90
CA LEU A 201 -15.27 -10.64 -7.68
C LEU A 201 -14.41 -9.71 -6.80
N ILE A 202 -15.00 -9.06 -5.82
CA ILE A 202 -14.27 -8.20 -4.88
C ILE A 202 -13.39 -9.03 -3.95
N ALA A 203 -13.85 -10.19 -3.48
CA ALA A 203 -13.00 -11.10 -2.70
C ALA A 203 -11.77 -11.56 -3.49
N LEU A 204 -11.94 -11.87 -4.79
CA LEU A 204 -10.85 -12.16 -5.71
C LEU A 204 -9.92 -10.95 -5.88
N SER A 205 -10.47 -9.75 -6.05
CA SER A 205 -9.66 -8.53 -6.14
C SER A 205 -8.84 -8.30 -4.86
N ILE A 206 -9.44 -8.47 -3.67
CA ILE A 206 -8.73 -8.37 -2.38
C ILE A 206 -7.61 -9.43 -2.29
N PHE A 207 -7.85 -10.65 -2.75
CA PHE A 207 -6.82 -11.69 -2.83
C PHE A 207 -5.65 -11.25 -3.71
N LEU A 208 -5.91 -10.71 -4.89
CA LEU A 208 -4.88 -10.24 -5.83
C LEU A 208 -4.13 -9.01 -5.28
N PHE A 209 -4.84 -8.04 -4.70
CA PHE A 209 -4.22 -6.88 -4.03
C PHE A 209 -3.30 -7.32 -2.89
N GLY A 210 -3.78 -8.20 -2.01
CA GLY A 210 -2.97 -8.74 -0.92
C GLY A 210 -1.72 -9.47 -1.44
N LEU A 211 -1.88 -10.27 -2.49
CA LEU A 211 -0.79 -11.06 -3.08
C LEU A 211 0.30 -10.16 -3.69
N THR A 212 -0.08 -9.13 -4.44
CA THR A 212 0.88 -8.14 -4.99
C THR A 212 1.57 -7.36 -3.88
N THR A 213 0.84 -6.95 -2.84
CA THR A 213 1.40 -6.25 -1.68
C THR A 213 2.42 -7.13 -0.94
N SER A 214 2.06 -8.36 -0.55
CA SER A 214 2.96 -9.24 0.20
C SER A 214 4.22 -9.59 -0.60
N THR A 215 4.10 -9.81 -1.90
CA THR A 215 5.25 -10.09 -2.76
C THR A 215 6.08 -8.84 -3.07
N GLY A 216 5.45 -7.66 -3.14
CA GLY A 216 6.13 -6.37 -3.24
C GLY A 216 7.00 -6.09 -2.01
N TRP A 217 6.48 -6.32 -0.82
CA TRP A 217 7.23 -6.19 0.45
C TRP A 217 8.44 -7.12 0.50
N PHE A 218 8.33 -8.35 0.00
CA PHE A 218 9.49 -9.23 -0.17
C PHE A 218 10.61 -8.57 -1.01
N THR A 219 10.24 -7.82 -2.05
CA THR A 219 11.22 -7.09 -2.86
C THR A 219 11.95 -6.01 -2.07
N TYR A 220 11.25 -5.24 -1.24
CA TYR A 220 11.88 -4.23 -0.36
C TYR A 220 12.93 -4.85 0.55
N TYR A 221 12.59 -5.94 1.21
CA TYR A 221 13.52 -6.65 2.08
C TYR A 221 14.72 -7.23 1.34
N SER A 222 14.50 -7.81 0.17
CA SER A 222 15.59 -8.33 -0.67
C SER A 222 16.57 -7.23 -1.08
N VAL A 223 16.07 -6.03 -1.43
CA VAL A 223 16.90 -4.87 -1.77
C VAL A 223 17.73 -4.41 -0.57
N ILE A 224 17.13 -4.32 0.60
CA ILE A 224 17.82 -3.92 1.84
C ILE A 224 18.89 -4.95 2.22
N LEU A 225 18.56 -6.24 2.23
CA LEU A 225 19.50 -7.32 2.52
C LEU A 225 20.69 -7.31 1.55
N LYS A 226 20.43 -7.14 0.26
CA LYS A 226 21.46 -7.03 -0.77
C LYS A 226 22.39 -5.83 -0.51
N HIS A 227 21.83 -4.71 -0.10
CA HIS A 227 22.63 -3.52 0.25
C HIS A 227 23.50 -3.75 1.49
N TRP A 228 22.93 -4.34 2.55
CA TRP A 228 23.67 -4.58 3.78
C TRP A 228 24.77 -5.63 3.64
N LEU A 229 24.48 -6.69 2.87
CA LEU A 229 25.34 -7.87 2.72
C LEU A 229 26.13 -7.88 1.41
N LYS A 230 26.23 -6.71 0.74
CA LYS A 230 26.92 -6.57 -0.56
C LYS A 230 28.34 -7.15 -0.58
N ASN A 231 29.05 -7.07 0.55
CA ASN A 231 30.42 -7.55 0.69
C ASN A 231 30.52 -9.05 1.02
N ASN A 232 29.39 -9.73 1.31
CA ASN A 232 29.38 -11.15 1.66
C ASN A 232 28.23 -11.89 0.97
N GLN A 233 28.49 -12.30 -0.26
CA GLN A 233 27.49 -12.98 -1.10
C GLN A 233 27.01 -14.32 -0.53
N LYS A 234 27.85 -15.03 0.26
CA LYS A 234 27.44 -16.29 0.90
C LYS A 234 26.39 -16.02 1.98
N VAL A 235 26.65 -15.05 2.85
CA VAL A 235 25.70 -14.64 3.90
C VAL A 235 24.40 -14.09 3.27
N PHE A 236 24.51 -13.28 2.21
CA PHE A 236 23.35 -12.78 1.49
C PHE A 236 22.44 -13.91 1.00
N LYS A 237 23.00 -14.93 0.31
CA LYS A 237 22.21 -16.07 -0.19
C LYS A 237 21.52 -16.87 0.92
N ILE A 238 22.16 -17.02 2.08
CA ILE A 238 21.58 -17.70 3.23
C ILE A 238 20.44 -16.84 3.81
N ALA A 239 20.70 -15.56 4.06
CA ALA A 239 19.71 -14.63 4.58
C ALA A 239 18.47 -14.52 3.66
N GLU A 240 18.68 -14.43 2.35
CA GLU A 240 17.60 -14.39 1.37
C GLU A 240 16.75 -15.68 1.39
N LYS A 241 17.38 -16.86 1.50
CA LYS A 241 16.64 -18.13 1.64
C LYS A 241 15.81 -18.18 2.91
N VAL A 242 16.40 -17.80 4.06
CA VAL A 242 15.69 -17.74 5.33
C VAL A 242 14.51 -16.78 5.23
N PHE A 243 14.70 -15.68 4.53
CA PHE A 243 13.68 -14.67 4.32
C PHE A 243 12.54 -15.16 3.42
N ILE A 244 12.87 -15.83 2.32
CA ILE A 244 11.90 -16.47 1.42
C ILE A 244 11.03 -17.48 2.20
N LEU A 245 11.66 -18.30 3.05
CA LEU A 245 10.94 -19.30 3.84
C LEU A 245 10.09 -18.66 4.96
N GLY A 246 10.61 -17.65 5.61
CA GLY A 246 9.99 -17.04 6.79
C GLY A 246 8.83 -16.08 6.48
N THR A 247 8.97 -15.25 5.45
CA THR A 247 8.04 -14.14 5.17
C THR A 247 6.57 -14.56 5.08
N PRO A 248 6.17 -15.59 4.29
CA PRO A 248 4.78 -15.99 4.21
C PRO A 248 4.25 -16.62 5.52
N LEU A 249 5.14 -17.28 6.28
CA LEU A 249 4.78 -17.92 7.55
C LEU A 249 4.44 -16.90 8.64
N TRP A 250 5.06 -15.73 8.62
CA TRP A 250 4.69 -14.67 9.57
C TRP A 250 3.26 -14.18 9.36
N GLY A 251 2.82 -14.01 8.12
CA GLY A 251 1.43 -13.68 7.82
C GLY A 251 0.45 -14.77 8.28
N LEU A 252 0.81 -16.04 8.09
CA LEU A 252 0.04 -17.16 8.61
C LEU A 252 -0.01 -17.16 10.13
N LEU A 253 1.13 -16.98 10.80
CA LEU A 253 1.20 -16.92 12.26
C LEU A 253 0.29 -15.82 12.83
N VAL A 254 0.34 -14.61 12.24
CA VAL A 254 -0.53 -13.49 12.64
C VAL A 254 -2.00 -13.87 12.48
N THR A 255 -2.36 -14.51 11.36
CA THR A 255 -3.74 -14.99 11.14
C THR A 255 -4.16 -16.02 12.16
N VAL A 256 -3.31 -17.02 12.45
CA VAL A 256 -3.57 -18.05 13.48
C VAL A 256 -3.72 -17.43 14.86
N LEU A 257 -2.84 -16.51 15.24
CA LEU A 257 -2.93 -15.81 16.54
C LEU A 257 -4.19 -14.95 16.64
N THR A 258 -4.66 -14.38 15.54
CA THR A 258 -5.91 -13.61 15.53
C THR A 258 -7.14 -14.51 15.63
N LEU A 259 -7.12 -15.67 14.96
CA LEU A 259 -8.27 -16.59 14.93
C LEU A 259 -8.41 -17.43 16.20
N TYR A 260 -7.30 -17.87 16.78
CA TYR A 260 -7.28 -18.85 17.88
C TYR A 260 -6.63 -18.32 19.16
N GLY A 261 -5.91 -17.20 19.08
CA GLY A 261 -5.33 -16.55 20.24
C GLY A 261 -6.11 -15.27 20.54
N ASN A 262 -6.48 -14.86 21.62
CA ASN A 262 -7.29 -13.70 22.02
C ASN A 262 -6.91 -12.36 21.34
N GLY A 263 -6.32 -12.41 20.14
CA GLY A 263 -5.96 -11.25 19.33
C GLY A 263 -7.16 -10.68 18.56
N THR A 264 -7.22 -9.38 18.43
CA THR A 264 -8.24 -8.70 17.62
C THR A 264 -7.61 -8.01 16.40
N PRO A 265 -8.33 -7.88 15.26
CA PRO A 265 -7.84 -7.11 14.12
C PRO A 265 -7.45 -5.66 14.49
N ALA A 266 -8.17 -5.05 15.43
CA ALA A 266 -7.87 -3.71 15.93
C ALA A 266 -6.49 -3.62 16.60
N GLN A 267 -6.09 -4.63 17.37
CA GLN A 267 -4.76 -4.68 17.99
C GLN A 267 -3.65 -4.79 16.93
N LEU A 268 -3.88 -5.58 15.87
CA LEU A 268 -2.93 -5.68 14.76
C LEU A 268 -2.71 -4.32 14.09
N TRP A 269 -3.77 -3.55 13.90
CA TRP A 269 -3.67 -2.19 13.34
C TRP A 269 -2.89 -1.24 14.25
N VAL A 270 -3.06 -1.33 15.57
CA VAL A 270 -2.28 -0.51 16.52
C VAL A 270 -0.78 -0.81 16.40
N ILE A 271 -0.42 -2.10 16.31
CA ILE A 271 0.98 -2.50 16.14
C ILE A 271 1.52 -2.04 14.79
N ALA A 272 0.73 -2.19 13.71
CA ALA A 272 1.09 -1.72 12.38
C ALA A 272 1.36 -0.21 12.38
N ASP A 273 0.45 0.59 12.92
CA ASP A 273 0.61 2.04 13.02
C ASP A 273 1.88 2.43 13.82
N PHE A 274 2.12 1.75 14.94
CA PHE A 274 3.30 2.01 15.77
C PHE A 274 4.61 1.73 15.01
N THR A 275 4.70 0.60 14.32
CA THR A 275 5.93 0.20 13.63
C THR A 275 6.22 1.05 12.39
N THR A 276 5.20 1.57 11.70
CA THR A 276 5.36 2.42 10.51
C THR A 276 5.82 3.85 10.83
N VAL A 277 5.70 4.28 12.07
CA VAL A 277 6.22 5.57 12.53
C VAL A 277 7.73 5.68 12.31
N PHE A 278 8.49 4.64 12.62
CA PHE A 278 9.95 4.68 12.58
C PHE A 278 10.51 4.93 11.16
N PRO A 279 10.16 4.15 10.12
CA PRO A 279 10.66 4.43 8.77
C PRO A 279 10.17 5.78 8.25
N THR A 280 8.96 6.20 8.61
CA THR A 280 8.40 7.49 8.19
C THR A 280 9.24 8.65 8.71
N PHE A 281 9.59 8.68 9.99
CA PHE A 281 10.43 9.76 10.54
C PHE A 281 11.81 9.80 9.87
N VAL A 282 12.45 8.66 9.68
CA VAL A 282 13.76 8.59 9.03
C VAL A 282 13.68 9.06 7.58
N ASN A 283 12.61 8.67 6.86
CA ASN A 283 12.41 9.09 5.47
C ASN A 283 12.11 10.58 5.36
N VAL A 284 11.24 11.13 6.19
CA VAL A 284 10.90 12.57 6.19
C VAL A 284 12.17 13.41 6.42
N ALA A 285 13.00 13.04 7.40
CA ALA A 285 14.29 13.70 7.60
C ALA A 285 15.18 13.62 6.35
N THR A 286 15.22 12.46 5.69
CA THR A 286 15.97 12.25 4.45
C THR A 286 15.45 13.13 3.30
N LEU A 287 14.12 13.29 3.18
CA LEU A 287 13.51 14.16 2.17
C LEU A 287 13.90 15.62 2.36
N PHE A 288 13.96 16.11 3.60
CA PHE A 288 14.46 17.46 3.88
C PHE A 288 15.92 17.62 3.47
N ILE A 289 16.78 16.66 3.79
CA ILE A 289 18.21 16.68 3.40
C ILE A 289 18.36 16.68 1.87
N LEU A 290 17.57 15.88 1.16
CA LEU A 290 17.65 15.73 -0.30
C LEU A 290 16.84 16.79 -1.07
N SER A 291 16.11 17.68 -0.40
CA SER A 291 15.26 18.67 -1.04
C SER A 291 16.00 19.57 -2.03
N GLY A 292 17.24 19.97 -1.71
CA GLY A 292 18.10 20.75 -2.60
C GLY A 292 18.45 20.01 -3.90
N THR A 293 18.74 18.71 -3.81
CA THR A 293 19.00 17.85 -4.96
C THR A 293 17.75 17.70 -5.84
N PHE A 294 16.59 17.48 -5.20
CA PHE A 294 15.32 17.41 -5.89
C PHE A 294 15.02 18.70 -6.70
N ILE A 295 15.21 19.88 -6.10
CA ILE A 295 14.98 21.15 -6.77
C ILE A 295 15.91 21.32 -7.98
N LYS A 296 17.18 20.92 -7.86
CA LYS A 296 18.13 20.95 -8.98
C LYS A 296 17.67 20.03 -10.12
N LEU A 297 17.33 18.78 -9.81
CA LEU A 297 16.82 17.82 -10.80
C LEU A 297 15.54 18.31 -11.49
N LEU A 298 14.63 18.93 -10.74
CA LEU A 298 13.39 19.47 -11.29
C LEU A 298 13.65 20.66 -12.23
N LYS A 299 14.62 21.53 -11.90
CA LYS A 299 15.04 22.65 -12.78
C LYS A 299 15.67 22.12 -14.06
N ASP A 300 16.55 21.14 -13.98
CA ASP A 300 17.18 20.52 -15.15
C ASP A 300 16.14 19.81 -16.03
N TYR A 301 15.20 19.08 -15.44
CA TYR A 301 14.08 18.46 -16.16
C TYR A 301 13.25 19.50 -16.94
N LYS A 302 12.90 20.63 -16.29
CA LYS A 302 12.15 21.71 -16.94
C LYS A 302 12.94 22.31 -18.11
N ALA A 303 14.24 22.49 -17.98
CA ALA A 303 15.08 23.02 -19.03
C ALA A 303 15.18 22.04 -20.22
N ARG A 304 15.42 20.75 -19.98
CA ARG A 304 15.59 19.74 -21.02
C ARG A 304 14.31 19.39 -21.78
N TYR A 305 13.18 19.27 -21.07
CA TYR A 305 11.94 18.72 -21.63
C TYR A 305 10.83 19.75 -21.85
N LEU A 306 10.85 20.86 -21.13
CA LEU A 306 9.83 21.92 -21.24
C LEU A 306 10.39 23.23 -21.82
N GLY A 307 11.69 23.32 -22.09
CA GLY A 307 12.33 24.54 -22.59
C GLY A 307 12.36 25.71 -21.60
N ILE A 308 12.20 25.43 -20.29
CA ILE A 308 12.11 26.44 -19.24
C ILE A 308 13.42 26.48 -18.45
N GLY A 309 14.27 27.49 -18.71
CA GLY A 309 15.55 27.65 -18.02
C GLY A 309 16.72 27.20 -18.88
N LYS A 310 17.87 27.01 -18.22
CA LYS A 310 19.10 26.55 -18.89
C LYS A 310 19.41 25.12 -18.44
N VAL A 311 19.79 24.29 -19.41
CA VAL A 311 20.26 22.92 -19.16
C VAL A 311 21.63 22.99 -18.49
N ASP A 312 21.80 22.21 -17.44
CA ASP A 312 23.09 21.98 -16.77
C ASP A 312 23.71 20.70 -17.35
N GLU A 313 24.63 20.85 -18.30
CA GLU A 313 25.30 19.73 -18.98
C GLU A 313 26.23 18.95 -18.04
N ASP A 314 26.70 19.61 -16.98
CA ASP A 314 27.57 19.00 -15.98
C ASP A 314 26.80 18.29 -14.85
N MET A 315 25.49 18.35 -14.87
CA MET A 315 24.68 17.70 -13.85
C MET A 315 24.75 16.17 -13.97
N ALA A 316 25.16 15.50 -12.89
CA ALA A 316 25.03 14.07 -12.77
C ALA A 316 23.57 13.71 -12.44
N LEU A 317 22.87 13.08 -13.38
CA LEU A 317 21.47 12.70 -13.23
C LEU A 317 21.30 11.44 -12.38
N PHE A 318 22.23 10.49 -12.51
CA PHE A 318 22.21 9.21 -11.82
C PHE A 318 23.47 9.02 -10.96
N TYR A 319 23.41 8.07 -10.06
CA TYR A 319 24.53 7.75 -9.18
C TYR A 319 25.75 7.25 -9.96
N GLU A 320 25.54 6.50 -11.02
CA GLU A 320 26.57 6.00 -11.92
C GLU A 320 27.31 7.14 -12.62
N ASP A 321 26.60 8.18 -13.07
CA ASP A 321 27.18 9.37 -13.69
C ASP A 321 28.07 10.12 -12.72
N LYS A 322 27.62 10.23 -11.46
CA LYS A 322 28.41 10.85 -10.39
C LYS A 322 29.71 10.10 -10.13
N LYS A 323 29.62 8.77 -10.02
CA LYS A 323 30.78 7.92 -9.79
C LYS A 323 31.78 7.99 -10.94
N ALA A 324 31.30 7.97 -12.19
CA ALA A 324 32.14 8.12 -13.37
C ALA A 324 32.85 9.50 -13.48
N LYS A 325 32.28 10.55 -12.85
CA LYS A 325 32.93 11.87 -12.75
C LYS A 325 33.96 11.95 -11.63
N GLU A 326 33.78 11.23 -10.54
CA GLU A 326 34.73 11.15 -9.39
C GLU A 326 35.96 10.29 -9.72
N GLU A 327 35.85 9.35 -10.68
CA GLU A 327 36.94 8.47 -11.14
C GLU A 327 37.80 9.09 -12.28
N LYS A 328 37.39 10.22 -12.86
CA LYS A 328 38.14 11.02 -13.84
C LYS A 328 38.88 12.18 -13.18
#